data_82efa1691461555f594fbf51b9c899f1
#
_entry.id   82efa1691461555f594fbf51b9c899f1
#
_cell.length_a   1.000
_cell.length_b   1.000
_cell.length_c   1.000
_cell.angle_alpha   90.00
_cell.angle_beta   90.00
_cell.angle_gamma   90.00
#
_symmetry.space_group_name_H-M   'P 1'
#
loop_
_entity.id
_entity.type
_entity.pdbx_description
1 polymer ?
#
loop_
_entity_poly.entity_id
_entity_poly.type
_entity_poly.pdbx_seq_one_letter_code
_entity_poly.pdbx_strand_id
1 'polypeptide(L)'
;MEWLKNNKPNIDYVSGTTAASLYQSAEQLANDPNIFRKTNKFKTAIDDLREATDATIQTERANALNDVENIRARIHDSTEYQHATQAAQTKVETELDQVAERMQRIPFIYKMRESVHELSERTYPQLINALAASAPRPKTALAGEAQAATATTPMDANIPESQQKETPRVAVSFATISRPHTKDALETKDDVDDFLDAYRRELIAAIENGKKILL
;
A
#
# COMPACT_ATOMS: atom_id res chain seq x y z
N MET A 1 22.30 -27.47 17.12
CA MET A 1 21.05 -27.94 16.47
C MET A 1 19.89 -26.93 16.61
N GLU A 2 19.71 -26.33 17.79
CA GLU A 2 18.64 -25.35 18.02
C GLU A 2 18.71 -24.13 17.08
N TRP A 3 19.92 -23.56 16.88
CA TRP A 3 20.12 -22.46 15.96
C TRP A 3 19.68 -22.77 14.51
N LEU A 4 20.02 -23.95 13.99
CA LEU A 4 19.61 -24.38 12.65
C LEU A 4 18.08 -24.43 12.50
N LYS A 5 17.38 -24.96 13.50
CA LYS A 5 15.92 -25.06 13.49
C LYS A 5 15.27 -23.66 13.54
N ASN A 6 15.80 -22.81 14.42
CA ASN A 6 15.24 -21.46 14.62
C ASN A 6 15.50 -20.53 13.43
N ASN A 7 16.60 -20.75 12.69
CA ASN A 7 16.98 -19.90 11.55
C ASN A 7 16.63 -20.51 10.18
N LYS A 8 16.08 -21.72 10.13
CA LYS A 8 15.67 -22.34 8.87
C LYS A 8 14.84 -21.39 7.96
N PRO A 9 13.85 -20.62 8.48
CA PRO A 9 13.10 -19.68 7.66
C PRO A 9 13.94 -18.60 7.00
N ASN A 10 15.10 -18.23 7.56
CA ASN A 10 16.02 -17.27 6.95
C ASN A 10 17.01 -17.97 6.00
N ILE A 11 17.45 -19.16 6.36
CA ILE A 11 18.39 -19.96 5.54
C ILE A 11 17.79 -20.25 4.17
N ASP A 12 16.49 -20.49 4.08
CA ASP A 12 15.77 -20.75 2.83
C ASP A 12 15.81 -19.55 1.85
N TYR A 13 16.16 -18.35 2.31
CA TYR A 13 16.37 -17.14 1.50
C TYR A 13 17.83 -16.87 1.11
N VAL A 14 18.77 -17.59 1.69
CA VAL A 14 20.19 -17.42 1.32
C VAL A 14 20.39 -17.89 -0.10
N SER A 15 20.76 -16.97 -0.99
CA SER A 15 20.93 -17.24 -2.41
C SER A 15 22.13 -18.14 -2.69
N GLY A 16 21.92 -19.14 -3.57
CA GLY A 16 22.97 -19.94 -4.16
C GLY A 16 23.04 -21.38 -3.65
N THR A 17 23.70 -22.23 -4.43
CA THR A 17 23.95 -23.65 -4.14
C THR A 17 24.75 -23.84 -2.85
N THR A 18 25.50 -22.81 -2.43
CA THR A 18 26.38 -22.86 -1.25
C THR A 18 25.58 -22.97 0.05
N ALA A 19 24.50 -22.23 0.22
CA ALA A 19 23.71 -22.26 1.47
C ALA A 19 23.00 -23.60 1.67
N ALA A 20 22.39 -24.13 0.61
CA ALA A 20 21.77 -25.47 0.66
C ALA A 20 22.80 -26.57 0.96
N SER A 21 23.98 -26.48 0.36
CA SER A 21 25.05 -27.43 0.61
C SER A 21 25.64 -27.29 2.02
N LEU A 22 25.81 -26.08 2.53
CA LEU A 22 26.24 -25.83 3.91
C LEU A 22 25.20 -26.32 4.93
N TYR A 23 23.92 -26.08 4.68
CA TYR A 23 22.85 -26.58 5.54
C TYR A 23 22.84 -28.11 5.56
N GLN A 24 22.86 -28.77 4.39
CA GLN A 24 22.91 -30.21 4.30
C GLN A 24 24.19 -30.79 4.96
N SER A 25 25.34 -30.16 4.77
CA SER A 25 26.59 -30.56 5.41
C SER A 25 26.51 -30.45 6.93
N ALA A 26 25.95 -29.35 7.45
CA ALA A 26 25.75 -29.16 8.88
C ALA A 26 24.75 -30.18 9.45
N GLU A 27 23.68 -30.49 8.75
CA GLU A 27 22.67 -31.46 9.16
C GLU A 27 23.26 -32.92 9.14
N GLN A 28 23.99 -33.27 8.09
CA GLN A 28 24.68 -34.56 8.00
C GLN A 28 25.71 -34.74 9.11
N LEU A 29 26.53 -33.70 9.37
CA LEU A 29 27.52 -33.73 10.44
C LEU A 29 26.87 -33.82 11.82
N ALA A 30 25.74 -33.15 12.01
CA ALA A 30 24.98 -33.18 13.27
C ALA A 30 24.42 -34.58 13.59
N ASN A 31 24.08 -35.34 12.55
CA ASN A 31 23.56 -36.72 12.67
C ASN A 31 24.63 -37.80 12.58
N ASP A 32 25.92 -37.42 12.41
CA ASP A 32 27.00 -38.37 12.32
C ASP A 32 27.31 -38.98 13.70
N PRO A 33 27.31 -40.31 13.85
CA PRO A 33 27.64 -40.97 15.11
C PRO A 33 29.07 -40.67 15.59
N ASN A 34 29.96 -40.22 14.69
CA ASN A 34 31.34 -39.82 15.01
C ASN A 34 31.50 -38.27 15.09
N ILE A 35 30.46 -37.55 15.40
CA ILE A 35 30.45 -36.06 15.45
C ILE A 35 31.59 -35.51 16.33
N PHE A 36 31.93 -36.19 17.44
CA PHE A 36 33.02 -35.75 18.33
C PHE A 36 34.39 -35.68 17.63
N ARG A 37 34.62 -36.53 16.64
CA ARG A 37 35.85 -36.51 15.83
C ARG A 37 35.83 -35.48 14.72
N LYS A 38 34.63 -34.95 14.39
CA LYS A 38 34.37 -34.00 13.30
C LYS A 38 33.92 -32.63 13.81
N THR A 39 34.05 -32.36 15.11
CA THR A 39 33.56 -31.14 15.77
C THR A 39 34.05 -29.88 15.07
N ASN A 40 35.32 -29.80 14.66
CA ASN A 40 35.84 -28.63 13.95
C ASN A 40 35.15 -28.43 12.59
N LYS A 41 34.90 -29.49 11.81
CA LYS A 41 34.19 -29.39 10.52
C LYS A 41 32.77 -28.96 10.72
N PHE A 42 32.11 -29.49 11.73
CA PHE A 42 30.73 -29.07 12.07
C PHE A 42 30.69 -27.61 12.48
N LYS A 43 31.61 -27.16 13.34
CA LYS A 43 31.72 -25.77 13.76
C LYS A 43 31.91 -24.85 12.56
N THR A 44 32.89 -25.14 11.69
CA THR A 44 33.14 -24.34 10.47
C THR A 44 31.87 -24.26 9.60
N ALA A 45 31.19 -25.38 9.31
CA ALA A 45 29.99 -25.39 8.51
C ALA A 45 28.85 -24.54 9.11
N ILE A 46 28.70 -24.54 10.44
CA ILE A 46 27.73 -23.71 11.13
C ILE A 46 28.14 -22.24 11.10
N ASP A 47 29.40 -21.92 11.30
CA ASP A 47 29.87 -20.52 11.31
C ASP A 47 29.74 -19.91 9.90
N ASP A 48 30.11 -20.62 8.83
CA ASP A 48 29.95 -20.21 7.43
C ASP A 48 28.46 -19.99 7.09
N LEU A 49 27.57 -20.88 7.55
CA LEU A 49 26.14 -20.77 7.33
C LEU A 49 25.54 -19.58 8.09
N ARG A 50 26.02 -19.31 9.31
CA ARG A 50 25.62 -18.12 10.08
C ARG A 50 26.03 -16.84 9.36
N GLU A 51 27.28 -16.75 8.94
CA GLU A 51 27.78 -15.57 8.22
C GLU A 51 26.96 -15.31 6.96
N ALA A 52 26.70 -16.34 6.15
CA ALA A 52 25.88 -16.22 4.94
C ALA A 52 24.43 -15.79 5.26
N THR A 53 23.85 -16.35 6.33
CA THR A 53 22.48 -16.02 6.75
C THR A 53 22.40 -14.59 7.26
N ASP A 54 23.34 -14.18 8.11
CA ASP A 54 23.38 -12.81 8.68
C ASP A 54 23.61 -11.77 7.58
N ALA A 55 24.51 -12.04 6.62
CA ALA A 55 24.71 -11.16 5.46
C ALA A 55 23.43 -11.01 4.62
N THR A 56 22.70 -12.10 4.41
CA THR A 56 21.41 -12.05 3.69
C THR A 56 20.37 -11.25 4.45
N ILE A 57 20.24 -11.45 5.77
CA ILE A 57 19.31 -10.67 6.62
C ILE A 57 19.65 -9.17 6.56
N GLN A 58 20.93 -8.80 6.62
CA GLN A 58 21.34 -7.39 6.51
C GLN A 58 21.00 -6.80 5.14
N THR A 59 21.24 -7.56 4.08
CA THR A 59 20.90 -7.10 2.71
C THR A 59 19.39 -6.90 2.56
N GLU A 60 18.58 -7.87 2.99
CA GLU A 60 17.11 -7.76 2.90
C GLU A 60 16.58 -6.63 3.78
N ARG A 61 17.18 -6.41 4.95
CA ARG A 61 16.83 -5.27 5.81
C ARG A 61 17.16 -3.92 5.15
N ALA A 62 18.31 -3.81 4.51
CA ALA A 62 18.68 -2.61 3.78
C ALA A 62 17.72 -2.35 2.60
N ASN A 63 17.33 -3.40 1.87
CA ASN A 63 16.32 -3.31 0.80
C ASN A 63 14.97 -2.85 1.36
N ALA A 64 14.49 -3.45 2.44
CA ALA A 64 13.22 -3.08 3.08
C ALA A 64 13.21 -1.62 3.57
N LEU A 65 14.31 -1.13 4.14
CA LEU A 65 14.43 0.26 4.54
C LEU A 65 14.46 1.21 3.32
N ASN A 66 15.13 0.82 2.25
CA ASN A 66 15.12 1.58 1.00
C ASN A 66 13.71 1.65 0.39
N ASP A 67 12.91 0.60 0.49
CA ASP A 67 11.52 0.62 0.04
C ASP A 67 10.66 1.57 0.89
N VAL A 68 10.89 1.65 2.20
CA VAL A 68 10.24 2.66 3.06
C VAL A 68 10.59 4.08 2.61
N GLU A 69 11.87 4.35 2.32
CA GLU A 69 12.31 5.68 1.84
C GLU A 69 11.75 6.00 0.44
N ASN A 70 11.64 5.02 -0.45
CA ASN A 70 11.02 5.20 -1.75
C ASN A 70 9.52 5.56 -1.61
N ILE A 71 8.81 4.94 -0.67
CA ILE A 71 7.41 5.28 -0.38
C ILE A 71 7.32 6.67 0.24
N ARG A 72 8.23 7.04 1.15
CA ARG A 72 8.33 8.38 1.72
C ARG A 72 8.49 9.44 0.62
N ALA A 73 9.43 9.23 -0.30
CA ALA A 73 9.66 10.13 -1.42
C ALA A 73 8.39 10.28 -2.29
N ARG A 74 7.72 9.17 -2.62
CA ARG A 74 6.45 9.20 -3.38
C ARG A 74 5.34 9.96 -2.66
N ILE A 75 5.27 9.87 -1.32
CA ILE A 75 4.32 10.66 -0.52
C ILE A 75 4.66 12.13 -0.61
N HIS A 76 5.93 12.52 -0.43
CA HIS A 76 6.37 13.92 -0.50
C HIS A 76 6.11 14.55 -1.87
N ASP A 77 6.25 13.78 -2.94
CA ASP A 77 5.99 14.25 -4.31
C ASP A 77 4.50 14.34 -4.64
N SER A 78 3.63 13.82 -3.77
CA SER A 78 2.19 13.84 -3.99
C SER A 78 1.57 15.23 -3.77
N THR A 79 0.54 15.56 -4.53
CA THR A 79 -0.23 16.78 -4.36
C THR A 79 -0.95 16.83 -3.02
N GLU A 80 -1.35 15.69 -2.51
CA GLU A 80 -2.00 15.52 -1.22
C GLU A 80 -1.09 15.95 -0.07
N TYR A 81 0.20 15.58 -0.11
CA TYR A 81 1.16 16.00 0.89
C TYR A 81 1.41 17.51 0.85
N GLN A 82 1.57 18.08 -0.35
CA GLN A 82 1.83 19.52 -0.53
C GLN A 82 0.68 20.40 -0.03
N HIS A 83 -0.56 19.91 -0.14
CA HIS A 83 -1.76 20.66 0.29
C HIS A 83 -2.24 20.27 1.70
N ALA A 84 -1.66 19.27 2.33
CA ALA A 84 -2.03 18.80 3.65
C ALA A 84 -1.65 19.81 4.76
N THR A 85 -2.34 19.73 5.88
CA THR A 85 -1.95 20.49 7.08
C THR A 85 -0.62 19.97 7.64
N GLN A 86 0.17 20.86 8.25
CA GLN A 86 1.43 20.50 8.91
C GLN A 86 1.27 19.36 9.92
N ALA A 87 0.14 19.33 10.66
CA ALA A 87 -0.14 18.27 11.62
C ALA A 87 -0.32 16.89 10.95
N ALA A 88 -0.96 16.85 9.76
CA ALA A 88 -1.12 15.61 9.00
C ALA A 88 0.21 15.14 8.41
N GLN A 89 1.01 16.05 7.87
CA GLN A 89 2.35 15.75 7.38
C GLN A 89 3.21 15.14 8.50
N THR A 90 3.27 15.78 9.68
CA THR A 90 4.04 15.27 10.84
C THR A 90 3.55 13.88 11.27
N LYS A 91 2.24 13.63 11.23
CA LYS A 91 1.68 12.32 11.58
C LYS A 91 2.16 11.24 10.61
N VAL A 92 2.14 11.53 9.31
CA VAL A 92 2.62 10.62 8.26
C VAL A 92 4.11 10.29 8.45
N GLU A 93 4.94 11.31 8.69
CA GLU A 93 6.37 11.09 8.96
C GLU A 93 6.58 10.20 10.18
N THR A 94 5.87 10.46 11.28
CA THR A 94 5.94 9.63 12.49
C THR A 94 5.56 8.18 12.21
N GLU A 95 4.55 7.94 11.38
CA GLU A 95 4.11 6.60 11.03
C GLU A 95 5.14 5.85 10.16
N LEU A 96 5.76 6.54 9.20
CA LEU A 96 6.85 6.00 8.38
C LEU A 96 8.09 5.69 9.22
N ASP A 97 8.45 6.56 10.16
CA ASP A 97 9.56 6.33 11.09
C ASP A 97 9.30 5.09 11.96
N GLN A 98 8.09 4.90 12.47
CA GLN A 98 7.70 3.70 13.21
C GLN A 98 7.78 2.43 12.36
N VAL A 99 7.44 2.51 11.07
CA VAL A 99 7.61 1.39 10.14
C VAL A 99 9.10 1.09 9.96
N ALA A 100 9.93 2.09 9.72
CA ALA A 100 11.38 1.92 9.56
C ALA A 100 12.02 1.30 10.81
N GLU A 101 11.70 1.79 12.01
CA GLU A 101 12.16 1.20 13.27
C GLU A 101 11.73 -0.25 13.43
N ARG A 102 10.49 -0.58 13.04
CA ARG A 102 9.97 -1.95 13.10
C ARG A 102 10.76 -2.86 12.17
N MET A 103 11.10 -2.40 10.93
CA MET A 103 11.93 -3.14 9.98
C MET A 103 13.30 -3.48 10.54
N GLN A 104 13.93 -2.57 11.29
CA GLN A 104 15.22 -2.81 11.93
C GLN A 104 15.19 -3.95 12.95
N ARG A 105 14.05 -4.20 13.59
CA ARG A 105 13.88 -5.19 14.66
C ARG A 105 13.38 -6.55 14.17
N ILE A 106 12.89 -6.65 12.94
CA ILE A 106 12.39 -7.91 12.40
C ILE A 106 13.54 -8.89 12.18
N PRO A 107 13.49 -10.10 12.77
CA PRO A 107 14.57 -11.08 12.63
C PRO A 107 14.40 -11.99 11.41
N PHE A 108 13.22 -12.02 10.77
CA PHE A 108 12.88 -12.94 9.70
C PHE A 108 12.67 -12.22 8.36
N ILE A 109 13.34 -12.71 7.31
CA ILE A 109 13.28 -12.14 5.97
C ILE A 109 11.84 -12.12 5.43
N TYR A 110 11.11 -13.24 5.57
CA TYR A 110 9.72 -13.30 5.09
C TYR A 110 8.81 -12.23 5.74
N LYS A 111 9.02 -11.95 7.04
CA LYS A 111 8.28 -10.88 7.74
C LYS A 111 8.67 -9.48 7.28
N MET A 112 9.93 -9.26 6.93
CA MET A 112 10.35 -7.97 6.34
C MET A 112 9.63 -7.75 5.00
N ARG A 113 9.62 -8.76 4.12
CA ARG A 113 8.94 -8.70 2.82
C ARG A 113 7.43 -8.53 2.96
N GLU A 114 6.80 -9.24 3.90
CA GLU A 114 5.38 -9.08 4.22
C GLU A 114 5.06 -7.64 4.68
N SER A 115 5.90 -7.07 5.57
CA SER A 115 5.72 -5.71 6.06
C SER A 115 5.93 -4.65 4.97
N VAL A 116 6.85 -4.85 4.02
CA VAL A 116 7.01 -3.97 2.84
C VAL A 116 5.77 -4.06 1.95
N HIS A 117 5.27 -5.26 1.72
CA HIS A 117 4.04 -5.46 0.95
C HIS A 117 2.83 -4.77 1.62
N GLU A 118 2.65 -4.96 2.93
CA GLU A 118 1.59 -4.28 3.70
C GLU A 118 1.74 -2.75 3.65
N LEU A 119 2.96 -2.23 3.73
CA LEU A 119 3.23 -0.80 3.61
C LEU A 119 2.80 -0.27 2.23
N SER A 120 3.15 -0.99 1.16
CA SER A 120 2.85 -0.58 -0.22
C SER A 120 1.35 -0.67 -0.55
N GLU A 121 0.70 -1.80 -0.21
CA GLU A 121 -0.65 -2.10 -0.67
C GLU A 121 -1.73 -1.52 0.25
N ARG A 122 -1.42 -1.35 1.53
CA ARG A 122 -2.41 -0.92 2.52
C ARG A 122 -2.10 0.41 3.16
N THR A 123 -0.90 0.55 3.71
CA THR A 123 -0.56 1.74 4.51
C THR A 123 -0.40 2.97 3.62
N TYR A 124 0.30 2.86 2.50
CA TYR A 124 0.50 3.98 1.57
C TYR A 124 -0.81 4.60 1.08
N PRO A 125 -1.81 3.86 0.55
CA PRO A 125 -3.09 4.45 0.17
C PRO A 125 -3.83 5.09 1.35
N GLN A 126 -3.73 4.53 2.56
CA GLN A 126 -4.35 5.10 3.75
C GLN A 126 -3.72 6.45 4.13
N LEU A 127 -2.38 6.56 4.05
CA LEU A 127 -1.67 7.81 4.31
C LEU A 127 -2.03 8.89 3.30
N ILE A 128 -2.08 8.57 2.02
CA ILE A 128 -2.50 9.50 0.96
C ILE A 128 -3.94 9.99 1.19
N ASN A 129 -4.87 9.09 1.52
CA ASN A 129 -6.25 9.46 1.82
C ASN A 129 -6.36 10.36 3.07
N ALA A 130 -5.55 10.10 4.11
CA ALA A 130 -5.51 10.92 5.31
C ALA A 130 -4.97 12.34 5.03
N LEU A 131 -3.94 12.45 4.18
CA LEU A 131 -3.41 13.74 3.72
C LEU A 131 -4.46 14.52 2.93
N ALA A 132 -5.11 13.88 1.95
CA ALA A 132 -6.18 14.48 1.15
C ALA A 132 -7.35 15.00 2.02
N ALA A 133 -7.74 14.23 3.04
CA ALA A 133 -8.80 14.62 3.97
C ALA A 133 -8.41 15.81 4.86
N SER A 134 -7.11 16.03 5.09
CA SER A 134 -6.60 17.13 5.92
C SER A 134 -6.42 18.45 5.16
N ALA A 135 -6.45 18.41 3.82
CA ALA A 135 -6.29 19.60 3.01
C ALA A 135 -7.39 20.64 3.34
N PRO A 136 -7.04 21.92 3.52
CA PRO A 136 -8.03 22.95 3.77
C PRO A 136 -9.00 23.04 2.60
N ARG A 137 -10.25 22.67 2.84
CA ARG A 137 -11.30 22.86 1.84
C ARG A 137 -11.40 24.35 1.52
N PRO A 138 -11.40 24.78 0.25
CA PRO A 138 -11.70 26.15 -0.08
C PRO A 138 -13.05 26.46 0.56
N LYS A 139 -13.07 27.47 1.44
CA LYS A 139 -14.34 28.00 1.97
C LYS A 139 -15.07 28.55 0.78
N THR A 140 -15.97 27.78 0.20
CA THR A 140 -17.01 28.32 -0.68
C THR A 140 -17.80 29.23 0.22
N ALA A 141 -17.59 30.53 0.04
CA ALA A 141 -18.33 31.57 0.74
C ALA A 141 -19.81 31.44 0.32
N LEU A 142 -20.57 30.65 1.04
CA LEU A 142 -22.02 30.75 1.11
C LEU A 142 -22.32 31.71 2.25
N ALA A 143 -21.95 32.99 2.06
CA ALA A 143 -22.62 34.09 2.72
C ALA A 143 -23.82 34.44 1.84
N GLY A 144 -24.90 33.76 2.09
CA GLY A 144 -26.22 34.11 1.58
C GLY A 144 -27.06 34.50 2.79
N GLU A 145 -26.95 35.76 3.21
CA GLU A 145 -27.90 36.35 4.13
C GLU A 145 -29.30 36.27 3.51
N ALA A 146 -30.17 35.63 4.27
CA ALA A 146 -31.60 35.75 4.07
C ALA A 146 -32.04 37.18 4.40
N GLN A 147 -32.45 37.94 3.39
CA GLN A 147 -33.37 39.03 3.61
C GLN A 147 -34.53 38.95 2.61
N ALA A 148 -35.69 38.80 3.21
CA ALA A 148 -36.95 38.87 2.55
C ALA A 148 -37.23 40.34 2.14
N ALA A 149 -37.83 40.56 0.99
CA ALA A 149 -39.07 41.28 0.81
C ALA A 149 -39.26 41.83 -0.62
N THR A 150 -40.39 41.45 -1.17
CA THR A 150 -41.35 42.21 -2.00
C THR A 150 -40.99 42.72 -3.40
N ALA A 151 -41.66 42.06 -4.34
CA ALA A 151 -42.45 42.57 -5.46
C ALA A 151 -41.97 43.78 -6.29
N THR A 152 -41.79 43.58 -7.58
CA THR A 152 -42.64 44.14 -8.66
C THR A 152 -42.01 43.88 -10.03
N THR A 153 -42.74 43.25 -10.94
CA THR A 153 -42.53 43.19 -12.40
C THR A 153 -42.89 44.55 -13.03
N PRO A 154 -42.57 44.91 -14.28
CA PRO A 154 -42.28 44.11 -15.45
C PRO A 154 -41.28 44.69 -16.51
N MET A 155 -41.02 43.84 -17.56
CA MET A 155 -40.68 44.12 -18.97
C MET A 155 -39.37 44.87 -19.31
N ASP A 156 -38.47 44.38 -20.11
CA ASP A 156 -38.50 44.06 -21.54
C ASP A 156 -37.11 43.55 -22.04
N ALA A 157 -37.18 42.64 -22.94
CA ALA A 157 -36.33 42.27 -24.07
C ALA A 157 -34.79 42.54 -24.07
N ASN A 158 -33.94 41.53 -24.10
CA ASN A 158 -33.22 41.07 -25.31
C ASN A 158 -32.21 39.96 -25.01
N ILE A 159 -32.27 38.87 -25.77
CA ILE A 159 -31.35 37.75 -25.75
C ILE A 159 -30.13 38.13 -26.61
N PRO A 160 -28.88 37.70 -26.25
CA PRO A 160 -28.33 36.64 -27.05
C PRO A 160 -27.78 35.44 -26.25
N GLU A 161 -28.01 34.33 -26.85
CA GLU A 161 -27.60 32.96 -26.65
C GLU A 161 -26.14 32.77 -26.29
N SER A 162 -25.89 31.70 -25.50
CA SER A 162 -24.66 30.94 -25.34
C SER A 162 -23.90 31.14 -24.03
N GLN A 163 -24.43 30.60 -22.95
CA GLN A 163 -23.62 29.96 -21.91
C GLN A 163 -24.40 28.78 -21.33
N GLN A 164 -24.04 27.57 -21.76
CA GLN A 164 -24.47 26.34 -21.13
C GLN A 164 -24.06 26.37 -19.66
N LYS A 165 -25.06 26.52 -18.79
CA LYS A 165 -24.93 26.35 -17.36
C LYS A 165 -24.57 24.88 -17.10
N GLU A 166 -23.30 24.58 -16.93
CA GLU A 166 -22.87 23.26 -16.38
C GLU A 166 -23.47 23.14 -14.98
N THR A 167 -24.46 22.26 -14.87
CA THR A 167 -24.93 21.81 -13.55
C THR A 167 -23.77 21.19 -12.78
N PRO A 168 -23.57 21.56 -11.50
CA PRO A 168 -22.47 20.98 -10.72
C PRO A 168 -22.66 19.47 -10.58
N ARG A 169 -21.81 18.71 -11.24
CA ARG A 169 -21.81 17.25 -11.16
C ARG A 169 -21.23 16.80 -9.83
N VAL A 170 -21.97 16.01 -9.08
CA VAL A 170 -21.52 15.44 -7.80
C VAL A 170 -20.43 14.42 -8.09
N ALA A 171 -19.24 14.62 -7.54
CA ALA A 171 -18.14 13.66 -7.63
C ALA A 171 -18.42 12.45 -6.71
N VAL A 172 -18.34 11.26 -7.28
CA VAL A 172 -18.50 9.99 -6.55
C VAL A 172 -17.22 9.17 -6.70
N SER A 173 -16.69 8.67 -5.59
CA SER A 173 -15.54 7.78 -5.65
C SER A 173 -15.90 6.44 -6.30
N PHE A 174 -15.01 5.91 -7.13
CA PHE A 174 -15.10 4.58 -7.74
C PHE A 174 -15.39 3.47 -6.72
N ALA A 175 -14.84 3.59 -5.51
CA ALA A 175 -15.04 2.63 -4.41
C ALA A 175 -16.47 2.61 -3.83
N THR A 176 -17.26 3.68 -4.07
CA THR A 176 -18.66 3.78 -3.57
C THR A 176 -19.71 3.33 -4.58
N ILE A 177 -19.27 2.95 -5.79
CA ILE A 177 -20.18 2.39 -6.79
C ILE A 177 -20.50 0.94 -6.40
N SER A 178 -21.80 0.63 -6.34
CA SER A 178 -22.26 -0.70 -5.99
C SER A 178 -21.65 -1.74 -6.92
N ARG A 179 -21.14 -2.84 -6.36
CA ARG A 179 -20.63 -3.98 -7.14
C ARG A 179 -21.79 -4.96 -7.33
N PRO A 180 -22.39 -5.06 -8.51
CA PRO A 180 -23.58 -5.86 -8.73
C PRO A 180 -23.28 -7.36 -8.90
N HIS A 181 -22.25 -7.87 -8.22
CA HIS A 181 -21.87 -9.28 -8.35
C HIS A 181 -22.23 -10.06 -7.10
N THR A 182 -22.93 -11.18 -7.29
CA THR A 182 -23.44 -12.04 -6.22
C THR A 182 -22.49 -13.17 -5.83
N LYS A 183 -21.37 -13.32 -6.54
CA LYS A 183 -20.36 -14.36 -6.27
C LYS A 183 -19.18 -13.77 -5.47
N ASP A 184 -18.70 -14.51 -4.48
CA ASP A 184 -17.57 -14.11 -3.66
C ASP A 184 -16.21 -14.28 -4.38
N ALA A 185 -16.18 -15.03 -5.50
CA ALA A 185 -14.98 -15.25 -6.31
C ALA A 185 -15.33 -15.34 -7.80
N LEU A 186 -14.40 -14.92 -8.65
CA LEU A 186 -14.47 -15.07 -10.11
C LEU A 186 -13.60 -16.27 -10.48
N GLU A 187 -14.22 -17.38 -10.91
CA GLU A 187 -13.50 -18.64 -11.16
C GLU A 187 -13.36 -18.96 -12.65
N THR A 188 -14.21 -18.37 -13.50
CA THR A 188 -14.22 -18.61 -14.94
C THR A 188 -14.08 -17.31 -15.73
N LYS A 189 -13.71 -17.44 -17.01
CA LYS A 189 -13.68 -16.30 -17.93
C LYS A 189 -15.06 -15.65 -18.08
N ASP A 190 -16.10 -16.48 -18.12
CA ASP A 190 -17.48 -16.01 -18.24
C ASP A 190 -17.90 -15.22 -16.99
N ASP A 191 -17.47 -15.63 -15.78
CA ASP A 191 -17.69 -14.85 -14.56
C ASP A 191 -17.04 -13.47 -14.61
N VAL A 192 -15.85 -13.37 -15.22
CA VAL A 192 -15.15 -12.09 -15.40
C VAL A 192 -15.89 -11.21 -16.40
N ASP A 193 -16.32 -11.76 -17.53
CA ASP A 193 -17.04 -11.02 -18.57
C ASP A 193 -18.39 -10.50 -18.02
N ASP A 194 -19.15 -11.34 -17.32
CA ASP A 194 -20.42 -10.96 -16.66
C ASP A 194 -20.20 -9.86 -15.60
N PHE A 195 -19.14 -9.97 -14.80
CA PHE A 195 -18.79 -8.95 -13.81
C PHE A 195 -18.46 -7.61 -14.47
N LEU A 196 -17.64 -7.64 -15.52
CA LEU A 196 -17.25 -6.41 -16.23
C LEU A 196 -18.43 -5.75 -16.91
N ASP A 197 -19.34 -6.50 -17.51
CA ASP A 197 -20.53 -5.98 -18.16
C ASP A 197 -21.54 -5.38 -17.16
N ALA A 198 -21.72 -6.03 -16.01
CA ALA A 198 -22.57 -5.51 -14.95
C ALA A 198 -21.97 -4.21 -14.37
N TYR A 199 -20.67 -4.20 -14.13
CA TYR A 199 -19.98 -3.04 -13.59
C TYR A 199 -19.95 -1.85 -14.57
N ARG A 200 -19.76 -2.13 -15.86
CA ARG A 200 -19.84 -1.12 -16.92
C ARG A 200 -21.23 -0.45 -16.96
N ARG A 201 -22.30 -1.23 -16.80
CA ARG A 201 -23.69 -0.68 -16.75
C ARG A 201 -23.86 0.28 -15.57
N GLU A 202 -23.37 -0.09 -14.40
CA GLU A 202 -23.45 0.78 -13.20
C GLU A 202 -22.65 2.10 -13.37
N LEU A 203 -21.46 2.01 -13.99
CA LEU A 203 -20.66 3.20 -14.28
C LEU A 203 -21.37 4.14 -15.26
N ILE A 204 -21.95 3.59 -16.33
CA ILE A 204 -22.71 4.36 -17.33
C ILE A 204 -23.92 5.02 -16.66
N ALA A 205 -24.69 4.26 -15.88
CA ALA A 205 -25.85 4.79 -15.16
C ALA A 205 -25.47 5.92 -14.18
N ALA A 206 -24.32 5.80 -13.49
CA ALA A 206 -23.81 6.86 -12.62
C ALA A 206 -23.48 8.15 -13.41
N ILE A 207 -22.88 8.03 -14.60
CA ILE A 207 -22.56 9.17 -15.48
C ILE A 207 -23.82 9.81 -16.03
N GLU A 208 -24.78 9.01 -16.49
CA GLU A 208 -26.08 9.47 -17.00
C GLU A 208 -26.89 10.21 -15.94
N ASN A 209 -26.75 9.80 -14.67
CA ASN A 209 -27.33 10.50 -13.52
C ASN A 209 -26.52 11.75 -13.09
N GLY A 210 -25.63 12.24 -13.94
CA GLY A 210 -24.87 13.48 -13.72
C GLY A 210 -23.77 13.38 -12.67
N LYS A 211 -23.34 12.16 -12.29
CA LYS A 211 -22.23 11.96 -11.36
C LYS A 211 -20.88 11.97 -12.10
N LYS A 212 -19.85 12.54 -11.50
CA LYS A 212 -18.47 12.47 -11.98
C LYS A 212 -17.77 11.36 -11.20
N ILE A 213 -17.23 10.36 -11.91
CA ILE A 213 -16.52 9.22 -11.29
C ILE A 213 -15.06 9.61 -11.14
N LEU A 214 -14.52 9.51 -9.92
CA LEU A 214 -13.11 9.69 -9.61
C LEU A 214 -12.48 8.29 -9.52
N LEU A 215 -11.43 8.04 -10.33
CA LEU A 215 -10.67 6.80 -10.38
C LEU A 215 -9.56 6.80 -9.32
#